data_e2f774de77a4bbbeb4522242714a7f96
#
_entry.id   e2f774de77a4bbbeb4522242714a7f96
#
_cell.length_a   1.000
_cell.length_b   1.000
_cell.length_c   1.000
_cell.angle_alpha   90.00
_cell.angle_beta   90.00
_cell.angle_gamma   90.00
#
_symmetry.space_group_name_H-M   'P 1'
#
loop_
_entity.id
_entity.type
_entity.pdbx_description
1 polymer ?
#
loop_
_entity_poly.entity_id
_entity_poly.type
_entity_poly.pdbx_seq_one_letter_code
_entity_poly.pdbx_strand_id
1 'polypeptide(L)'
;MFSSIIKKTKMSRKIKLIWDFRGEDAKETAIHHTKHLKEFATAENLPYYTIDIQEVNPMLCAAFINVDESNMKIFRDALKPHRGEVVA
;
A
#
# COMPACT_ATOMS: atom_id res chain seq x y z
N MET A 1 22.45 1.08 -25.49
CA MET A 1 22.14 1.05 -25.03
C MET A 1 21.64 0.81 -24.15
N PHE A 2 21.49 0.49 -24.00
CA PHE A 2 21.02 0.16 -23.27
C PHE A 2 21.12 0.27 -22.11
N SER A 3 21.47 0.23 -21.90
CA SER A 3 21.96 0.40 -20.64
C SER A 3 21.06 1.28 -19.89
N SER A 4 20.68 2.21 -20.44
CA SER A 4 19.87 3.12 -19.80
C SER A 4 18.71 2.44 -19.24
N ILE A 5 18.22 1.55 -19.88
CA ILE A 5 17.14 0.86 -19.45
C ILE A 5 17.26 0.35 -18.12
N ILE A 6 18.26 -0.23 -17.86
CA ILE A 6 18.45 -0.80 -16.65
C ILE A 6 18.31 0.11 -15.53
N LYS A 7 18.84 1.18 -15.59
CA LYS A 7 18.83 1.99 -14.52
C LYS A 7 17.55 2.37 -14.04
N LYS A 8 16.66 2.52 -14.84
CA LYS A 8 15.46 2.91 -14.41
C LYS A 8 14.90 1.99 -13.46
N THR A 9 14.98 0.80 -13.70
CA THR A 9 14.38 -0.13 -12.83
C THR A 9 14.97 -0.07 -11.49
N LYS A 10 16.20 0.14 -11.38
CA LYS A 10 16.77 0.15 -10.12
C LYS A 10 16.44 1.33 -9.35
N MET A 11 16.00 2.35 -9.92
CA MET A 11 15.73 3.56 -9.21
C MET A 11 14.37 3.52 -8.55
N SER A 12 13.56 2.56 -8.84
CA SER A 12 12.24 2.49 -8.23
C SER A 12 12.31 2.04 -6.79
N ARG A 13 11.60 2.71 -5.92
CA ARG A 13 11.56 2.37 -4.53
C ARG A 13 10.20 1.82 -4.18
N LYS A 14 10.13 1.05 -3.09
CA LYS A 14 8.87 0.53 -2.62
C LYS A 14 8.33 1.49 -1.59
N ILE A 15 7.06 1.80 -1.71
CA ILE A 15 6.39 2.71 -0.79
C ILE A 15 5.29 1.94 -0.09
N LYS A 16 5.25 2.07 1.24
CA LYS A 16 4.22 1.42 2.03
C LYS A 16 3.18 2.48 2.34
N LEU A 17 1.96 2.29 1.86
CA LEU A 17 0.86 3.20 2.12
C LEU A 17 0.03 2.59 3.24
N ILE A 18 -0.28 3.38 4.26
CA ILE A 18 -0.84 2.87 5.50
C ILE A 18 -2.12 3.60 5.87
N TRP A 19 -3.11 2.81 6.30
CA TRP A 19 -4.36 3.32 6.82
C TRP A 19 -4.49 2.83 8.25
N ASP A 20 -4.62 3.75 9.22
CA ASP A 20 -4.71 3.38 10.63
C ASP A 20 -6.17 3.36 11.06
N PHE A 21 -6.58 2.29 11.73
CA PHE A 21 -7.94 2.15 12.24
C PHE A 21 -7.89 1.98 13.76
N ARG A 22 -8.79 2.65 14.46
CA ARG A 22 -8.81 2.62 15.91
C ARG A 22 -10.16 2.16 16.42
N GLY A 23 -10.19 1.61 17.63
CA GLY A 23 -11.43 1.18 18.26
C GLY A 23 -11.54 -0.34 18.32
N GLU A 24 -12.63 -0.80 18.89
CA GLU A 24 -12.82 -2.24 19.07
C GLU A 24 -12.88 -3.01 17.77
N ASP A 25 -13.33 -2.36 16.70
CA ASP A 25 -13.44 -3.02 15.42
C ASP A 25 -12.23 -2.74 14.51
N ALA A 26 -11.14 -2.24 15.08
CA ALA A 26 -9.98 -1.86 14.27
C ALA A 26 -9.49 -2.97 13.36
N LYS A 27 -9.36 -4.18 13.91
CA LYS A 27 -8.84 -5.28 13.13
C LYS A 27 -9.78 -5.68 12.01
N GLU A 28 -11.07 -5.78 12.29
CA GLU A 28 -12.04 -6.15 11.27
C GLU A 28 -12.11 -5.10 10.18
N THR A 29 -12.04 -3.82 10.56
CA THR A 29 -12.07 -2.75 9.60
C THR A 29 -10.81 -2.79 8.71
N ALA A 30 -9.65 -3.05 9.32
CA ALA A 30 -8.41 -3.14 8.57
C ALA A 30 -8.47 -4.31 7.57
N ILE A 31 -8.99 -5.46 8.00
CA ILE A 31 -9.10 -6.62 7.12
C ILE A 31 -10.04 -6.28 5.95
N HIS A 32 -11.15 -5.61 6.25
CA HIS A 32 -12.10 -5.23 5.22
C HIS A 32 -11.43 -4.27 4.23
N HIS A 33 -10.61 -3.36 4.73
CA HIS A 33 -9.92 -2.41 3.87
C HIS A 33 -8.92 -3.11 2.94
N THR A 34 -8.29 -4.21 3.40
CA THR A 34 -7.37 -4.93 2.53
C THR A 34 -8.09 -5.51 1.32
N LYS A 35 -9.37 -5.86 1.48
CA LYS A 35 -10.12 -6.39 0.35
C LYS A 35 -10.34 -5.28 -0.65
N HIS A 36 -10.65 -4.06 -0.18
CA HIS A 36 -10.84 -2.94 -1.07
C HIS A 36 -9.53 -2.59 -1.79
N LEU A 37 -8.39 -2.72 -1.11
CA LEU A 37 -7.11 -2.46 -1.73
C LEU A 37 -6.86 -3.44 -2.88
N LYS A 38 -7.17 -4.73 -2.66
CA LYS A 38 -6.98 -5.72 -3.69
C LYS A 38 -7.92 -5.50 -4.85
N GLU A 39 -9.17 -5.15 -4.56
CA GLU A 39 -10.15 -4.89 -5.58
C GLU A 39 -9.74 -3.70 -6.44
N PHE A 40 -9.26 -2.65 -5.81
CA PHE A 40 -8.83 -1.46 -6.53
C PHE A 40 -7.64 -1.79 -7.43
N ALA A 41 -6.65 -2.49 -6.90
CA ALA A 41 -5.46 -2.83 -7.68
C ALA A 41 -5.83 -3.69 -8.87
N THR A 42 -6.75 -4.64 -8.68
CA THR A 42 -7.19 -5.50 -9.75
C THR A 42 -7.99 -4.72 -10.80
N ALA A 43 -8.90 -3.88 -10.35
CA ALA A 43 -9.75 -3.11 -11.26
C ALA A 43 -8.93 -2.13 -12.10
N GLU A 44 -7.89 -1.54 -11.49
CA GLU A 44 -7.05 -0.59 -12.20
C GLU A 44 -5.84 -1.27 -12.87
N ASN A 45 -5.76 -2.58 -12.71
CA ASN A 45 -4.67 -3.37 -13.30
C ASN A 45 -3.30 -2.85 -12.84
N LEU A 46 -3.18 -2.57 -11.54
CA LEU A 46 -1.95 -2.05 -10.96
C LEU A 46 -1.23 -3.12 -10.15
N PRO A 47 0.07 -3.27 -10.31
CA PRO A 47 0.82 -4.24 -9.55
C PRO A 47 1.07 -3.76 -8.13
N TYR A 48 1.27 -4.69 -7.21
CA TYR A 48 1.65 -4.38 -5.84
C TYR A 48 2.49 -5.54 -5.32
N TYR A 49 3.21 -5.29 -4.23
CA TYR A 49 4.07 -6.33 -3.66
C TYR A 49 3.36 -7.07 -2.52
N THR A 50 2.74 -6.35 -1.61
CA THR A 50 2.11 -6.96 -0.45
C THR A 50 0.92 -6.14 0.00
N ILE A 51 -0.15 -6.82 0.43
CA ILE A 51 -1.29 -6.17 1.07
C ILE A 51 -1.56 -6.98 2.31
N ASP A 52 -1.58 -6.34 3.48
CA ASP A 52 -1.80 -7.06 4.72
C ASP A 52 -2.20 -6.07 5.82
N ILE A 53 -2.33 -6.58 7.05
CA ILE A 53 -2.64 -5.75 8.19
C ILE A 53 -1.50 -5.85 9.18
N GLN A 54 -1.41 -4.86 10.07
CA GLN A 54 -0.45 -4.88 11.14
C GLN A 54 -1.21 -4.51 12.41
N GLU A 55 -1.39 -5.48 13.29
CA GLU A 55 -2.13 -5.27 14.53
C GLU A 55 -1.15 -4.73 15.58
N VAL A 56 -1.36 -3.51 16.02
CA VAL A 56 -0.46 -2.87 16.97
C VAL A 56 -0.91 -3.23 18.39
N ASN A 57 -2.21 -3.15 18.64
CA ASN A 57 -2.78 -3.57 19.91
C ASN A 57 -4.27 -3.80 19.64
N PRO A 58 -5.06 -4.29 20.61
CA PRO A 58 -6.46 -4.62 20.34
C PRO A 58 -7.31 -3.47 19.82
N MET A 59 -6.89 -2.24 20.08
CA MET A 59 -7.67 -1.07 19.66
C MET A 59 -7.03 -0.33 18.49
N LEU A 60 -5.94 -0.83 17.92
CA LEU A 60 -5.27 -0.15 16.83
C LEU A 60 -4.71 -1.15 15.83
N CYS A 61 -5.20 -1.10 14.63
CA CYS A 61 -4.74 -1.99 13.56
C CYS A 61 -4.58 -1.18 12.28
N ALA A 62 -3.55 -1.45 11.53
CA ALA A 62 -3.31 -0.75 10.27
C ALA A 62 -3.49 -1.71 9.12
N ALA A 63 -3.98 -1.20 8.00
CA ALA A 63 -3.97 -1.92 6.74
C ALA A 63 -2.91 -1.24 5.88
N PHE A 64 -2.18 -2.00 5.09
CA PHE A 64 -1.16 -1.39 4.25
C PHE A 64 -1.00 -2.10 2.92
N ILE A 65 -0.44 -1.39 1.98
CA ILE A 65 -0.10 -1.95 0.68
C ILE A 65 1.29 -1.44 0.32
N ASN A 66 2.14 -2.34 -0.15
CA ASN A 66 3.46 -1.96 -0.63
C ASN A 66 3.40 -1.90 -2.14
N VAL A 67 3.73 -0.76 -2.71
CA VAL A 67 3.66 -0.56 -4.15
C VAL A 67 4.94 0.08 -4.64
N ASP A 68 5.16 0.01 -5.94
CA ASP A 68 6.29 0.67 -6.54
C ASP A 68 6.03 2.17 -6.54
N GLU A 69 7.07 2.94 -6.34
CA GLU A 69 6.95 4.39 -6.30
C GLU A 69 6.25 4.95 -7.54
N SER A 70 6.46 4.35 -8.68
CA SER A 70 5.85 4.82 -9.91
C SER A 70 4.33 4.73 -9.90
N ASN A 71 3.76 3.85 -9.06
CA ASN A 71 2.31 3.68 -8.97
C ASN A 71 1.72 4.29 -7.71
N MET A 72 2.58 4.78 -6.82
CA MET A 72 2.14 5.27 -5.52
C MET A 72 1.11 6.39 -5.62
N LYS A 73 1.31 7.30 -6.55
CA LYS A 73 0.42 8.44 -6.66
C LYS A 73 -1.01 8.04 -6.98
N ILE A 74 -1.19 7.03 -7.83
CA ILE A 74 -2.52 6.58 -8.21
C ILE A 74 -3.25 6.04 -6.98
N PHE A 75 -2.56 5.20 -6.19
CA PHE A 75 -3.15 4.65 -4.98
C PHE A 75 -3.41 5.75 -3.97
N ARG A 76 -2.46 6.66 -3.81
CA ARG A 76 -2.60 7.73 -2.84
C ARG A 76 -3.78 8.65 -3.14
N ASP A 77 -3.91 9.04 -4.40
CA ASP A 77 -4.96 9.98 -4.76
C ASP A 77 -6.35 9.35 -4.71
N ALA A 78 -6.46 8.06 -5.01
CA ALA A 78 -7.74 7.38 -5.00
C ALA A 78 -8.16 6.93 -3.62
N LEU A 79 -7.23 6.45 -2.82
CA LEU A 79 -7.54 5.78 -1.56
C LEU A 79 -7.13 6.54 -0.31
N LYS A 80 -6.48 7.66 -0.45
CA LYS A 80 -6.17 8.58 0.65
C LYS A 80 -5.59 7.92 1.89
N PRO A 81 -4.39 7.34 1.80
CA PRO A 81 -3.77 6.74 2.98
C PRO A 81 -3.45 7.80 4.02
N HIS A 82 -3.40 7.39 5.27
CA HIS A 82 -3.10 8.31 6.36
C HIS A 82 -1.61 8.68 6.37
N ARG A 83 -0.76 7.77 5.90
CA ARG A 83 0.68 8.04 5.84
C ARG A 83 1.34 7.11 4.85
N GLY A 84 2.58 7.41 4.51
CA GLY A 84 3.36 6.58 3.61
C GLY A 84 4.80 6.52 4.06
N GLU A 85 5.47 5.39 3.80
CA GLU A 85 6.86 5.20 4.19
C GLU A 85 7.62 4.55 3.07
N VAL A 86 8.89 4.89 2.93
CA VAL A 86 9.75 4.23 1.98
C VAL A 86 10.27 2.98 2.67
N VAL A 87 10.10 1.82 2.06
CA VAL A 87 10.50 0.57 2.69
C VAL A 87 11.63 -0.19 2.00
N ALA A 88 12.15 0.34 0.94
CA ALA A 88 13.29 -0.35 0.30
C ALA A 88 14.14 0.62 -0.48
#